data_2b48a7a87f091822f567ce9538516ee4
#
_entry.id   2b48a7a87f091822f567ce9538516ee4
#
_cell.length_a   1.000
_cell.length_b   1.000
_cell.length_c   1.000
_cell.angle_alpha   90.00
_cell.angle_beta   90.00
_cell.angle_gamma   90.00
#
_symmetry.space_group_name_H-M   'P 1'
#
loop_
_entity.id
_entity.type
_entity.pdbx_description
1 polymer ?
#
loop_
_entity_poly.entity_id
_entity_poly.type
_entity_poly.pdbx_seq_one_letter_code
_entity_poly.pdbx_strand_id
1 'polypeptide(L)'
;RYRSPSRGLGDVYKRQAQTGTGKTAAFSLPLLQRLMRHENTSASPARHPVRALVLLPTRELADQVAQQIAQYAKYTKLRSTVVFGGMDMKPQTLELKKGVEVLVATPGRLLDHIEAKNAVLNQVEYVVLDEADRMLDIGFLPDLQRILSHLPKTRTTLLFSATFSPEIKRLASSYLQDPVTIEVARPNETASTVEQRFYSVSDDDKRYALRSLLKQRDIRQAFVFSNSKLGCARLTRALEPVSYTHLRAHETDSYL
;
A
#
# COMPACT_ATOMS: atom_id res chain seq x y z
N ARG A 1 -20.06 33.02 16.01
CA ARG A 1 -19.92 31.61 16.47
C ARG A 1 -20.27 30.70 15.30
N TYR A 2 -19.27 30.40 14.45
CA TYR A 2 -19.43 29.37 13.43
C TYR A 2 -19.07 28.02 14.06
N ARG A 3 -20.06 27.18 14.29
CA ARG A 3 -19.86 25.74 14.52
C ARG A 3 -19.45 25.13 13.19
N SER A 4 -18.19 24.76 13.05
CA SER A 4 -17.75 23.85 12.01
C SER A 4 -18.46 22.51 12.21
N PRO A 5 -19.15 21.95 11.20
CA PRO A 5 -19.71 20.62 11.33
C PRO A 5 -18.57 19.64 11.56
N SER A 6 -18.71 18.81 12.58
CA SER A 6 -17.83 17.68 12.82
C SER A 6 -17.81 16.82 11.55
N ARG A 7 -16.73 16.90 10.78
CA ARG A 7 -16.51 15.98 9.65
C ARG A 7 -16.38 14.59 10.24
N GLY A 8 -17.44 13.80 10.12
CA GLY A 8 -17.44 12.43 10.56
C GLY A 8 -16.35 11.62 9.83
N LEU A 9 -15.85 10.58 10.46
CA LEU A 9 -14.92 9.62 9.88
C LEU A 9 -15.31 9.17 8.45
N GLY A 10 -16.60 9.18 8.11
CA GLY A 10 -17.12 8.88 6.78
C GLY A 10 -16.60 9.79 5.66
N ASP A 11 -16.36 11.09 5.92
CA ASP A 11 -15.85 12.02 4.90
C ASP A 11 -14.35 11.84 4.64
N VAL A 12 -13.61 11.39 5.64
CA VAL A 12 -12.20 11.03 5.49
C VAL A 12 -12.07 9.79 4.61
N TYR A 13 -12.91 8.78 4.80
CA TYR A 13 -12.92 7.56 4.00
C TYR A 13 -13.38 7.79 2.56
N LYS A 14 -14.36 8.65 2.31
CA LYS A 14 -14.82 8.98 0.95
C LYS A 14 -13.74 9.60 0.06
N ARG A 15 -12.76 10.30 0.64
CA ARG A 15 -11.62 10.85 -0.10
C ARG A 15 -10.51 9.83 -0.37
N GLN A 16 -10.52 8.68 0.27
CA GLN A 16 -9.46 7.68 0.22
C GLN A 16 -9.58 6.67 -0.92
N ALA A 17 -10.73 6.56 -1.57
CA ALA A 17 -10.94 5.61 -2.66
C ALA A 17 -10.20 5.97 -3.96
N GLN A 18 -9.64 7.17 -4.04
CA GLN A 18 -8.78 7.58 -5.16
C GLN A 18 -7.32 7.66 -4.69
N THR A 19 -6.45 6.94 -5.38
CA THR A 19 -5.01 6.83 -5.15
C THR A 19 -4.33 8.15 -4.79
N GLY A 20 -3.50 8.14 -3.73
CA GLY A 20 -2.60 9.25 -3.38
C GLY A 20 -3.15 10.32 -2.44
N THR A 21 -4.36 10.21 -1.92
CA THR A 21 -5.06 11.33 -1.27
C THR A 21 -5.35 11.11 0.22
N GLY A 22 -4.32 11.04 1.05
CA GLY A 22 -4.52 11.15 2.49
C GLY A 22 -4.97 9.88 3.23
N LYS A 23 -5.03 8.71 2.56
CA LYS A 23 -5.32 7.42 3.20
C LYS A 23 -4.34 7.12 4.32
N THR A 24 -3.05 7.31 4.08
CA THR A 24 -2.01 7.11 5.10
C THR A 24 -2.25 8.01 6.31
N ALA A 25 -2.57 9.29 6.12
CA ALA A 25 -2.90 10.19 7.22
C ALA A 25 -4.15 9.73 7.99
N ALA A 26 -5.15 9.22 7.26
CA ALA A 26 -6.42 8.82 7.87
C ALA A 26 -6.30 7.63 8.82
N PHE A 27 -5.43 6.66 8.56
CA PHE A 27 -5.19 5.59 9.52
C PHE A 27 -4.03 5.90 10.48
N SER A 28 -3.00 6.61 10.03
CA SER A 28 -1.81 6.86 10.86
C SER A 28 -2.06 7.85 11.98
N LEU A 29 -2.80 8.94 11.73
CA LEU A 29 -3.04 9.96 12.76
C LEU A 29 -3.85 9.41 13.95
N PRO A 30 -5.01 8.73 13.77
CA PRO A 30 -5.71 8.10 14.87
C PRO A 30 -4.90 7.01 15.57
N LEU A 31 -4.11 6.24 14.81
CA LEU A 31 -3.23 5.21 15.36
C LEU A 31 -2.16 5.83 16.26
N LEU A 32 -1.43 6.82 15.78
CA LEU A 32 -0.42 7.53 16.57
C LEU A 32 -1.03 8.18 17.80
N GLN A 33 -2.20 8.85 17.66
CA GLN A 33 -2.92 9.44 18.78
C GLN A 33 -3.22 8.42 19.88
N ARG A 34 -3.64 7.21 19.52
CA ARG A 34 -3.90 6.14 20.49
C ARG A 34 -2.63 5.60 21.13
N LEU A 35 -1.52 5.55 20.37
CA LEU A 35 -0.23 5.07 20.87
C LEU A 35 0.48 6.09 21.78
N MET A 36 0.09 7.38 21.78
CA MET A 36 0.69 8.41 22.65
C MET A 36 0.62 8.05 24.15
N ARG A 37 -0.37 7.24 24.56
CA ARG A 37 -0.43 6.73 25.95
C ARG A 37 0.77 5.86 26.34
N HIS A 38 1.50 5.30 25.37
CA HIS A 38 2.69 4.47 25.57
C HIS A 38 3.99 5.24 25.39
N GLU A 39 3.89 6.53 25.11
CA GLU A 39 5.03 7.40 24.88
C GLU A 39 5.96 7.44 26.09
N ASN A 40 7.25 7.24 25.86
CA ASN A 40 8.26 7.32 26.91
C ASN A 40 9.63 7.71 26.34
N THR A 41 10.54 8.14 27.21
CA THR A 41 11.90 8.59 26.87
C THR A 41 12.98 7.55 27.21
N SER A 42 12.59 6.34 27.56
CA SER A 42 13.53 5.29 27.93
C SER A 42 14.47 4.95 26.77
N ALA A 43 15.73 4.69 27.06
CA ALA A 43 16.68 4.14 26.11
C ALA A 43 16.54 2.61 25.97
N SER A 44 15.82 1.92 26.88
CA SER A 44 15.69 0.48 26.90
C SER A 44 14.76 -0.01 25.79
N PRO A 45 15.21 -0.91 24.91
CA PRO A 45 14.35 -1.50 23.87
C PRO A 45 13.09 -2.20 24.42
N ALA A 46 13.17 -2.77 25.60
CA ALA A 46 12.06 -3.44 26.25
C ALA A 46 10.88 -2.52 26.58
N ARG A 47 11.11 -1.21 26.62
CA ARG A 47 10.09 -0.18 26.83
C ARG A 47 9.44 0.30 25.55
N HIS A 48 9.91 -0.18 24.40
CA HIS A 48 9.46 0.18 23.06
C HIS A 48 9.07 -1.09 22.26
N PRO A 49 8.10 -1.90 22.74
CA PRO A 49 7.62 -3.05 21.99
C PRO A 49 6.81 -2.60 20.77
N VAL A 50 6.74 -3.44 19.73
CA VAL A 50 5.88 -3.18 18.57
C VAL A 50 4.41 -3.22 19.02
N ARG A 51 3.71 -2.10 18.84
CA ARG A 51 2.30 -1.91 19.19
C ARG A 51 1.40 -1.70 17.98
N ALA A 52 1.98 -1.23 16.90
CA ALA A 52 1.28 -1.10 15.62
C ALA A 52 2.09 -1.72 14.49
N LEU A 53 1.41 -2.48 13.65
CA LEU A 53 1.95 -3.12 12.46
C LEU A 53 1.19 -2.61 11.23
N VAL A 54 1.92 -2.13 10.22
CA VAL A 54 1.36 -1.71 8.93
C VAL A 54 1.99 -2.56 7.84
N LEU A 55 1.16 -3.34 7.13
CA LEU A 55 1.58 -4.23 6.06
C LEU A 55 1.22 -3.64 4.70
N LEU A 56 2.19 -3.67 3.78
CA LEU A 56 2.07 -3.17 2.41
C LEU A 56 2.68 -4.18 1.42
N PRO A 57 2.19 -4.21 0.18
CA PRO A 57 2.60 -5.21 -0.81
C PRO A 57 4.03 -5.01 -1.34
N THR A 58 4.52 -3.77 -1.42
CA THR A 58 5.80 -3.46 -2.06
C THR A 58 6.70 -2.62 -1.18
N ARG A 59 8.00 -2.72 -1.45
CA ARG A 59 9.04 -1.94 -0.78
C ARG A 59 8.81 -0.43 -0.89
N GLU A 60 8.48 0.03 -2.09
CA GLU A 60 8.27 1.45 -2.39
C GLU A 60 7.11 2.02 -1.57
N LEU A 61 6.00 1.29 -1.49
CA LEU A 61 4.84 1.69 -0.69
C LEU A 61 5.16 1.66 0.81
N ALA A 62 5.86 0.63 1.28
CA ALA A 62 6.26 0.52 2.68
C ALA A 62 7.17 1.68 3.08
N ASP A 63 8.14 2.04 2.25
CA ASP A 63 9.03 3.17 2.50
C ASP A 63 8.28 4.51 2.51
N GLN A 64 7.39 4.75 1.55
CA GLN A 64 6.56 5.96 1.50
C GLN A 64 5.70 6.12 2.75
N VAL A 65 5.02 5.05 3.17
CA VAL A 65 4.17 5.07 4.36
C VAL A 65 5.00 5.27 5.62
N ALA A 66 6.16 4.63 5.73
CA ALA A 66 7.07 4.79 6.86
C ALA A 66 7.57 6.23 7.00
N GLN A 67 7.96 6.87 5.89
CA GLN A 67 8.37 8.28 5.87
C GLN A 67 7.24 9.20 6.34
N GLN A 68 6.01 8.97 5.87
CA GLN A 68 4.85 9.76 6.30
C GLN A 68 4.55 9.57 7.79
N ILE A 69 4.59 8.33 8.30
CA ILE A 69 4.40 8.04 9.72
C ILE A 69 5.48 8.73 10.56
N ALA A 70 6.74 8.67 10.14
CA ALA A 70 7.84 9.35 10.82
C ALA A 70 7.63 10.88 10.87
N GLN A 71 7.12 11.47 9.78
CA GLN A 71 6.77 12.89 9.74
C GLN A 71 5.63 13.24 10.71
N TYR A 72 4.57 12.42 10.78
CA TYR A 72 3.46 12.64 11.70
C TYR A 72 3.86 12.44 13.16
N ALA A 73 4.76 11.50 13.43
CA ALA A 73 5.27 11.21 14.76
C ALA A 73 6.40 12.18 15.23
N LYS A 74 6.84 13.12 14.38
CA LYS A 74 8.02 13.96 14.60
C LYS A 74 8.07 14.66 15.95
N TYR A 75 6.92 15.08 16.47
CA TYR A 75 6.81 15.80 17.74
C TYR A 75 6.38 14.90 18.90
N THR A 76 6.40 13.59 18.72
CA THR A 76 6.13 12.58 19.73
C THR A 76 7.42 11.87 20.14
N LYS A 77 7.35 11.02 21.16
CA LYS A 77 8.44 10.09 21.54
C LYS A 77 8.25 8.69 20.97
N LEU A 78 7.26 8.51 20.10
CA LEU A 78 7.02 7.25 19.41
C LEU A 78 8.09 7.00 18.34
N ARG A 79 8.58 5.77 18.29
CA ARG A 79 9.59 5.33 17.32
C ARG A 79 8.92 4.51 16.23
N SER A 80 9.38 4.68 15.00
CA SER A 80 8.92 3.91 13.86
C SER A 80 10.09 3.42 13.03
N THR A 81 9.92 2.27 12.40
CA THR A 81 10.87 1.75 11.42
C THR A 81 10.16 1.00 10.31
N VAL A 82 10.91 0.67 9.25
CA VAL A 82 10.41 -0.09 8.11
C VAL A 82 11.32 -1.29 7.83
N VAL A 83 10.71 -2.42 7.46
CA VAL A 83 11.42 -3.63 7.01
C VAL A 83 10.83 -4.14 5.70
N PHE A 84 11.69 -4.39 4.71
CA PHE A 84 11.27 -4.90 3.39
C PHE A 84 12.39 -5.69 2.72
N GLY A 85 12.01 -6.56 1.78
CA GLY A 85 12.93 -7.39 1.00
C GLY A 85 13.80 -6.59 0.01
N GLY A 86 14.77 -7.27 -0.59
CA GLY A 86 15.65 -6.67 -1.59
C GLY A 86 16.77 -5.78 -1.03
N MET A 87 16.94 -5.75 0.31
CA MET A 87 18.02 -5.03 1.01
C MET A 87 18.62 -5.89 2.11
N ASP A 88 19.82 -5.54 2.58
CA ASP A 88 20.46 -6.25 3.68
C ASP A 88 19.58 -6.24 4.94
N MET A 89 19.49 -7.39 5.57
CA MET A 89 18.72 -7.61 6.79
C MET A 89 19.39 -7.00 8.03
N LYS A 90 20.71 -6.87 8.06
CA LYS A 90 21.45 -6.41 9.25
C LYS A 90 21.06 -5.00 9.72
N PRO A 91 21.01 -3.97 8.84
CA PRO A 91 20.57 -2.64 9.27
C PRO A 91 19.15 -2.66 9.84
N GLN A 92 18.23 -3.41 9.21
CA GLN A 92 16.85 -3.53 9.69
C GLN A 92 16.78 -4.23 11.07
N THR A 93 17.62 -5.25 11.27
CA THR A 93 17.75 -5.92 12.58
C THR A 93 18.24 -4.96 13.66
N LEU A 94 19.21 -4.09 13.36
CA LEU A 94 19.71 -3.10 14.31
C LEU A 94 18.63 -2.09 14.70
N GLU A 95 17.84 -1.62 13.75
CA GLU A 95 16.72 -0.71 14.03
C GLU A 95 15.64 -1.39 14.90
N LEU A 96 15.24 -2.63 14.58
CA LEU A 96 14.30 -3.38 15.39
C LEU A 96 14.80 -3.61 16.83
N LYS A 97 16.10 -3.88 17.00
CA LYS A 97 16.72 -4.08 18.33
C LYS A 97 16.73 -2.83 19.19
N LYS A 98 16.64 -1.63 18.62
CA LYS A 98 16.48 -0.39 19.38
C LYS A 98 15.10 -0.26 20.05
N GLY A 99 14.13 -1.04 19.61
CA GLY A 99 12.74 -0.96 20.00
C GLY A 99 11.98 0.13 19.25
N VAL A 100 10.80 -0.22 18.75
CA VAL A 100 9.92 0.67 17.97
C VAL A 100 8.46 0.35 18.27
N GLU A 101 7.63 1.37 18.42
CA GLU A 101 6.20 1.21 18.61
C GLU A 101 5.45 0.94 17.30
N VAL A 102 5.94 1.51 16.18
CA VAL A 102 5.29 1.38 14.88
C VAL A 102 6.24 0.68 13.90
N LEU A 103 5.82 -0.46 13.40
CA LEU A 103 6.54 -1.25 12.41
C LEU A 103 5.78 -1.23 11.08
N VAL A 104 6.40 -0.71 10.04
CA VAL A 104 5.92 -0.82 8.66
C VAL A 104 6.68 -1.95 7.97
N ALA A 105 5.99 -2.81 7.22
CA ALA A 105 6.65 -3.98 6.65
C ALA A 105 6.03 -4.47 5.35
N THR A 106 6.85 -5.15 4.54
CA THR A 106 6.35 -6.11 3.54
C THR A 106 6.28 -7.51 4.16
N PRO A 107 5.28 -8.35 3.77
CA PRO A 107 5.01 -9.61 4.46
C PRO A 107 6.22 -10.54 4.55
N GLY A 108 6.87 -10.87 3.44
CA GLY A 108 7.98 -11.84 3.43
C GLY A 108 9.14 -11.44 4.35
N ARG A 109 9.62 -10.19 4.28
CA ARG A 109 10.72 -9.71 5.14
C ARG A 109 10.33 -9.65 6.62
N LEU A 110 9.07 -9.36 6.92
CA LEU A 110 8.60 -9.41 8.29
C LEU A 110 8.68 -10.84 8.85
N LEU A 111 8.29 -11.84 8.05
CA LEU A 111 8.43 -13.24 8.45
C LEU A 111 9.89 -13.62 8.70
N ASP A 112 10.83 -13.20 7.85
CA ASP A 112 12.26 -13.43 8.09
C ASP A 112 12.68 -12.88 9.47
N HIS A 113 12.23 -11.68 9.85
CA HIS A 113 12.52 -11.08 11.15
C HIS A 113 11.82 -11.77 12.31
N ILE A 114 10.59 -12.29 12.12
CA ILE A 114 9.87 -13.09 13.14
C ILE A 114 10.63 -14.40 13.38
N GLU A 115 11.00 -15.13 12.33
CA GLU A 115 11.73 -16.39 12.41
C GLU A 115 13.11 -16.22 13.05
N ALA A 116 13.80 -15.13 12.73
CA ALA A 116 15.07 -14.77 13.35
C ALA A 116 14.92 -14.17 14.76
N LYS A 117 13.70 -14.09 15.31
CA LYS A 117 13.38 -13.50 16.63
C LYS A 117 13.82 -12.03 16.77
N ASN A 118 13.94 -11.32 15.66
CA ASN A 118 14.26 -9.89 15.64
C ASN A 118 13.02 -9.01 15.85
N ALA A 119 11.84 -9.52 15.47
CA ALA A 119 10.56 -8.86 15.64
C ALA A 119 9.66 -9.70 16.57
N VAL A 120 9.19 -9.09 17.66
CA VAL A 120 8.27 -9.69 18.61
C VAL A 120 6.96 -8.92 18.55
N LEU A 121 5.87 -9.63 18.23
CA LEU A 121 4.58 -9.00 17.89
C LEU A 121 3.50 -9.24 18.95
N ASN A 122 3.85 -9.79 20.10
CA ASN A 122 2.91 -10.17 21.17
C ASN A 122 2.23 -9.01 21.89
N GLN A 123 2.67 -7.77 21.64
CA GLN A 123 2.07 -6.56 22.21
C GLN A 123 1.44 -5.65 21.13
N VAL A 124 1.21 -6.18 19.93
CA VAL A 124 0.56 -5.44 18.85
C VAL A 124 -0.91 -5.22 19.19
N GLU A 125 -1.32 -3.96 19.22
CA GLU A 125 -2.69 -3.51 19.48
C GLU A 125 -3.44 -3.11 18.19
N TYR A 126 -2.68 -2.69 17.16
CA TYR A 126 -3.22 -2.19 15.90
C TYR A 126 -2.52 -2.82 14.71
N VAL A 127 -3.32 -3.28 13.76
CA VAL A 127 -2.83 -3.81 12.48
C VAL A 127 -3.51 -3.09 11.33
N VAL A 128 -2.74 -2.68 10.35
CA VAL A 128 -3.23 -2.11 9.10
C VAL A 128 -2.75 -3.01 7.95
N LEU A 129 -3.69 -3.53 7.18
CA LEU A 129 -3.44 -4.21 5.91
C LEU A 129 -3.81 -3.22 4.79
N ASP A 130 -2.83 -2.60 4.17
CA ASP A 130 -3.07 -1.64 3.10
C ASP A 130 -2.76 -2.24 1.72
N GLU A 131 -3.59 -1.92 0.73
CA GLU A 131 -3.58 -2.55 -0.59
C GLU A 131 -3.67 -4.09 -0.51
N ALA A 132 -4.65 -4.58 0.27
CA ALA A 132 -4.78 -6.01 0.57
C ALA A 132 -5.02 -6.86 -0.68
N ASP A 133 -5.79 -6.38 -1.67
CA ASP A 133 -5.98 -7.03 -2.96
C ASP A 133 -4.64 -7.24 -3.68
N ARG A 134 -3.79 -6.23 -3.71
CA ARG A 134 -2.47 -6.33 -4.33
C ARG A 134 -1.54 -7.30 -3.59
N MET A 135 -1.63 -7.38 -2.25
CA MET A 135 -0.90 -8.40 -1.49
C MET A 135 -1.34 -9.80 -1.87
N LEU A 136 -2.65 -10.03 -2.10
CA LEU A 136 -3.16 -11.32 -2.55
C LEU A 136 -2.74 -11.64 -4.00
N ASP A 137 -2.78 -10.67 -4.90
CA ASP A 137 -2.36 -10.82 -6.31
C ASP A 137 -0.88 -11.21 -6.42
N ILE A 138 -0.02 -10.70 -5.54
CA ILE A 138 1.40 -11.06 -5.44
C ILE A 138 1.61 -12.46 -4.84
N GLY A 139 0.59 -13.02 -4.17
CA GLY A 139 0.66 -14.35 -3.55
C GLY A 139 1.01 -14.33 -2.06
N PHE A 140 0.91 -13.20 -1.37
CA PHE A 140 1.23 -13.07 0.05
C PHE A 140 0.16 -13.60 1.01
N LEU A 141 -0.90 -14.28 0.52
CA LEU A 141 -1.93 -14.82 1.42
C LEU A 141 -1.36 -15.76 2.50
N PRO A 142 -0.48 -16.74 2.20
CA PRO A 142 0.11 -17.59 3.21
C PRO A 142 0.94 -16.80 4.23
N ASP A 143 1.70 -15.80 3.77
CA ASP A 143 2.54 -14.97 4.62
C ASP A 143 1.68 -14.13 5.58
N LEU A 144 0.60 -13.52 5.07
CA LEU A 144 -0.35 -12.78 5.89
C LEU A 144 -0.97 -13.67 6.97
N GLN A 145 -1.41 -14.89 6.62
CA GLN A 145 -1.97 -15.84 7.56
C GLN A 145 -0.98 -16.19 8.68
N ARG A 146 0.28 -16.45 8.32
CA ARG A 146 1.35 -16.71 9.29
C ARG A 146 1.61 -15.51 10.19
N ILE A 147 1.75 -14.31 9.64
CA ILE A 147 1.95 -13.08 10.43
C ILE A 147 0.77 -12.87 11.38
N LEU A 148 -0.45 -12.93 10.90
CA LEU A 148 -1.66 -12.70 11.70
C LEU A 148 -1.82 -13.73 12.82
N SER A 149 -1.30 -14.96 12.66
CA SER A 149 -1.28 -15.98 13.72
C SER A 149 -0.34 -15.67 14.89
N HIS A 150 0.68 -14.83 14.67
CA HIS A 150 1.60 -14.37 15.72
C HIS A 150 1.06 -13.17 16.53
N LEU A 151 -0.05 -12.59 16.12
CA LEU A 151 -0.59 -11.39 16.75
C LEU A 151 -1.59 -11.71 17.85
N PRO A 152 -1.71 -10.85 18.88
CA PRO A 152 -2.76 -10.97 19.88
C PRO A 152 -4.16 -11.01 19.24
N LYS A 153 -5.07 -11.79 19.82
CA LYS A 153 -6.47 -11.84 19.36
C LYS A 153 -7.19 -10.52 19.63
N THR A 154 -6.88 -9.89 20.75
CA THR A 154 -7.46 -8.60 21.19
C THR A 154 -6.75 -7.42 20.51
N ARG A 155 -6.94 -7.26 19.23
CA ARG A 155 -6.35 -6.17 18.46
C ARG A 155 -7.40 -5.48 17.59
N THR A 156 -7.14 -4.23 17.21
CA THR A 156 -7.89 -3.55 16.16
C THR A 156 -7.22 -3.79 14.82
N THR A 157 -7.95 -4.32 13.85
CA THR A 157 -7.43 -4.57 12.50
C THR A 157 -8.17 -3.68 11.50
N LEU A 158 -7.42 -2.93 10.69
CA LEU A 158 -7.92 -2.13 9.57
C LEU A 158 -7.48 -2.79 8.27
N LEU A 159 -8.41 -2.99 7.34
CA LEU A 159 -8.14 -3.55 6.03
C LEU A 159 -8.57 -2.56 4.95
N PHE A 160 -7.62 -2.17 4.11
CA PHE A 160 -7.86 -1.30 2.96
C PHE A 160 -7.61 -2.08 1.67
N SER A 161 -8.54 -1.99 0.75
CA SER A 161 -8.48 -2.66 -0.54
C SER A 161 -9.22 -1.85 -1.60
N ALA A 162 -8.70 -1.81 -2.83
CA ALA A 162 -9.40 -1.19 -3.96
C ALA A 162 -10.52 -2.09 -4.49
N THR A 163 -10.41 -3.40 -4.29
CA THR A 163 -11.40 -4.40 -4.73
C THR A 163 -11.97 -5.15 -3.53
N PHE A 164 -13.18 -5.68 -3.68
CA PHE A 164 -13.84 -6.47 -2.64
C PHE A 164 -14.13 -7.89 -3.15
N SER A 165 -13.06 -8.55 -3.61
CA SER A 165 -13.11 -9.91 -4.14
C SER A 165 -13.54 -10.94 -3.07
N PRO A 166 -13.98 -12.15 -3.47
CA PRO A 166 -14.28 -13.22 -2.53
C PRO A 166 -13.10 -13.56 -1.60
N GLU A 167 -11.88 -13.45 -2.08
CA GLU A 167 -10.64 -13.70 -1.32
C GLU A 167 -10.47 -12.64 -0.23
N ILE A 168 -10.66 -11.35 -0.55
CA ILE A 168 -10.63 -10.24 0.42
C ILE A 168 -11.73 -10.42 1.47
N LYS A 169 -12.93 -10.81 1.06
CA LYS A 169 -14.03 -11.10 1.99
C LYS A 169 -13.68 -12.23 2.95
N ARG A 170 -13.09 -13.33 2.45
CA ARG A 170 -12.61 -14.44 3.28
C ARG A 170 -11.51 -13.99 4.24
N LEU A 171 -10.53 -13.21 3.79
CA LEU A 171 -9.48 -12.66 4.64
C LEU A 171 -10.08 -11.81 5.75
N ALA A 172 -10.99 -10.89 5.40
CA ALA A 172 -11.68 -10.03 6.38
C ALA A 172 -12.46 -10.86 7.40
N SER A 173 -13.30 -11.80 6.98
CA SER A 173 -14.11 -12.61 7.90
C SER A 173 -13.28 -13.52 8.80
N SER A 174 -12.09 -13.96 8.36
CA SER A 174 -11.23 -14.85 9.14
C SER A 174 -10.39 -14.12 10.20
N TYR A 175 -10.03 -12.86 9.96
CA TYR A 175 -9.03 -12.16 10.78
C TYR A 175 -9.51 -10.84 11.40
N LEU A 176 -10.64 -10.30 10.99
CA LEU A 176 -11.26 -9.13 11.60
C LEU A 176 -12.36 -9.57 12.57
N GLN A 177 -12.47 -8.86 13.70
CA GLN A 177 -13.53 -9.08 14.69
C GLN A 177 -14.63 -8.05 14.45
N ASP A 178 -15.86 -8.52 14.22
CA ASP A 178 -17.03 -7.69 13.96
C ASP A 178 -16.74 -6.52 12.99
N PRO A 179 -16.28 -6.80 11.74
CA PRO A 179 -15.80 -5.76 10.86
C PRO A 179 -16.93 -4.86 10.39
N VAL A 180 -16.75 -3.55 10.54
CA VAL A 180 -17.59 -2.55 9.87
C VAL A 180 -17.05 -2.36 8.45
N THR A 181 -17.89 -2.68 7.46
CA THR A 181 -17.53 -2.49 6.06
C THR A 181 -17.99 -1.12 5.58
N ILE A 182 -17.07 -0.35 5.02
CA ILE A 182 -17.33 0.96 4.43
C ILE A 182 -16.95 0.89 2.95
N GLU A 183 -17.93 0.85 2.07
CA GLU A 183 -17.73 0.90 0.63
C GLU A 183 -17.81 2.36 0.15
N VAL A 184 -16.78 2.82 -0.53
CA VAL A 184 -16.66 4.21 -0.99
C VAL A 184 -17.08 4.37 -2.45
N ALA A 185 -17.00 3.30 -3.25
CA ALA A 185 -17.44 3.25 -4.64
C ALA A 185 -18.09 1.89 -4.92
N ARG A 186 -19.06 1.86 -5.81
CA ARG A 186 -19.61 0.58 -6.30
C ARG A 186 -18.53 -0.15 -7.12
N PRO A 187 -18.40 -1.48 -6.97
CA PRO A 187 -17.53 -2.27 -7.82
C PRO A 187 -17.90 -2.02 -9.29
N ASN A 188 -16.92 -1.64 -10.11
CA ASN A 188 -17.08 -1.39 -11.55
C ASN A 188 -17.85 -0.12 -11.99
N GLU A 189 -18.07 0.84 -11.11
CA GLU A 189 -18.41 2.17 -11.62
C GLU A 189 -17.18 2.82 -12.24
N THR A 190 -17.13 2.83 -13.57
CA THR A 190 -16.21 3.69 -14.30
C THR A 190 -16.54 5.13 -13.92
N ALA A 191 -15.53 5.94 -13.58
CA ALA A 191 -15.77 7.36 -13.36
C ALA A 191 -16.58 7.90 -14.54
N SER A 192 -17.72 8.49 -14.28
CA SER A 192 -18.67 9.01 -15.31
C SER A 192 -18.01 10.03 -16.24
N THR A 193 -16.83 10.52 -15.88
CA THR A 193 -16.01 11.49 -16.64
C THR A 193 -14.98 10.83 -17.57
N VAL A 194 -14.83 9.48 -17.53
CA VAL A 194 -13.87 8.76 -18.37
C VAL A 194 -14.57 8.15 -19.58
N GLU A 195 -14.26 8.67 -20.76
CA GLU A 195 -14.71 8.06 -22.01
C GLU A 195 -13.89 6.81 -22.31
N GLN A 196 -14.55 5.66 -22.41
CA GLN A 196 -13.92 4.40 -22.80
C GLN A 196 -14.20 4.07 -24.25
N ARG A 197 -13.17 3.63 -24.98
CA ARG A 197 -13.28 3.19 -26.36
C ARG A 197 -12.52 1.90 -26.55
N PHE A 198 -13.15 0.93 -27.17
CA PHE A 198 -12.58 -0.38 -27.46
C PHE A 198 -12.35 -0.52 -28.95
N TYR A 199 -11.19 -1.03 -29.34
CA TYR A 199 -10.81 -1.28 -30.72
C TYR A 199 -10.40 -2.74 -30.87
N SER A 200 -11.00 -3.44 -31.84
CA SER A 200 -10.59 -4.79 -32.19
C SER A 200 -9.54 -4.72 -33.29
N VAL A 201 -8.36 -5.24 -33.01
CA VAL A 201 -7.22 -5.22 -33.95
C VAL A 201 -6.44 -6.53 -33.80
N SER A 202 -5.74 -6.94 -34.87
CA SER A 202 -4.79 -8.04 -34.77
C SER A 202 -3.60 -7.72 -33.89
N ASP A 203 -2.89 -8.72 -33.38
CA ASP A 203 -1.70 -8.47 -32.54
C ASP A 203 -0.61 -7.70 -33.27
N ASP A 204 -0.44 -7.97 -34.58
CA ASP A 204 0.55 -7.30 -35.42
C ASP A 204 0.20 -5.84 -35.70
N ASP A 205 -1.08 -5.51 -35.74
CA ASP A 205 -1.58 -4.17 -36.06
C ASP A 205 -1.71 -3.26 -34.82
N LYS A 206 -1.62 -3.78 -33.61
CA LYS A 206 -1.77 -2.99 -32.36
C LYS A 206 -0.92 -1.73 -32.34
N ARG A 207 0.34 -1.82 -32.76
CA ARG A 207 1.27 -0.66 -32.81
C ARG A 207 0.85 0.40 -33.83
N TYR A 208 0.33 -0.02 -34.98
CA TYR A 208 -0.14 0.89 -36.03
C TYR A 208 -1.43 1.57 -35.62
N ALA A 209 -2.36 0.81 -35.04
CA ALA A 209 -3.61 1.35 -34.52
C ALA A 209 -3.34 2.41 -33.42
N LEU A 210 -2.45 2.12 -32.47
CA LEU A 210 -2.07 3.07 -31.44
C LEU A 210 -1.46 4.36 -32.05
N ARG A 211 -0.52 4.21 -32.98
CA ARG A 211 0.11 5.35 -33.66
C ARG A 211 -0.93 6.21 -34.42
N SER A 212 -1.86 5.56 -35.08
CA SER A 212 -2.95 6.25 -35.79
C SER A 212 -3.86 7.02 -34.84
N LEU A 213 -4.25 6.38 -33.71
CA LEU A 213 -5.07 7.01 -32.68
C LEU A 213 -4.40 8.24 -32.06
N LEU A 214 -3.12 8.14 -31.73
CA LEU A 214 -2.36 9.26 -31.15
C LEU A 214 -2.31 10.44 -32.11
N LYS A 215 -2.10 10.19 -33.40
CA LYS A 215 -2.07 11.25 -34.45
C LYS A 215 -3.43 11.88 -34.71
N GLN A 216 -4.46 11.03 -34.89
CA GLN A 216 -5.79 11.53 -35.29
C GLN A 216 -6.46 12.38 -34.21
N ARG A 217 -6.09 12.19 -32.94
CA ARG A 217 -6.73 12.83 -31.79
C ARG A 217 -5.92 13.96 -31.18
N ASP A 218 -4.77 14.31 -31.76
CA ASP A 218 -3.83 15.32 -31.21
C ASP A 218 -3.57 15.09 -29.70
N ILE A 219 -3.32 13.83 -29.31
CA ILE A 219 -3.08 13.46 -27.93
C ILE A 219 -1.69 13.93 -27.52
N ARG A 220 -1.63 14.87 -26.59
CA ARG A 220 -0.37 15.45 -26.10
C ARG A 220 0.31 14.62 -25.03
N GLN A 221 -0.47 13.87 -24.24
CA GLN A 221 0.03 13.00 -23.18
C GLN A 221 -0.75 11.69 -23.17
N ALA A 222 -0.05 10.58 -23.08
CA ALA A 222 -0.66 9.25 -22.99
C ALA A 222 0.13 8.31 -22.09
N PHE A 223 -0.57 7.48 -21.32
CA PHE A 223 0.00 6.32 -20.66
C PHE A 223 -0.38 5.09 -21.48
N VAL A 224 0.62 4.31 -21.89
CA VAL A 224 0.41 3.09 -22.66
C VAL A 224 0.93 1.91 -21.87
N PHE A 225 0.04 1.01 -21.49
CA PHE A 225 0.36 -0.20 -20.75
C PHE A 225 0.59 -1.38 -21.70
N SER A 226 1.59 -2.18 -21.39
CA SER A 226 1.94 -3.39 -22.14
C SER A 226 2.15 -4.57 -21.19
N ASN A 227 1.78 -5.77 -21.60
CA ASN A 227 1.86 -6.98 -20.79
C ASN A 227 3.28 -7.55 -20.64
N SER A 228 4.27 -6.96 -21.30
CA SER A 228 5.65 -7.44 -21.20
C SER A 228 6.68 -6.31 -21.37
N LYS A 229 7.83 -6.45 -20.70
CA LYS A 229 8.98 -5.53 -20.82
C LYS A 229 9.45 -5.41 -22.28
N LEU A 230 9.51 -6.55 -23.01
CA LEU A 230 9.89 -6.57 -24.42
C LEU A 230 8.86 -5.85 -25.29
N GLY A 231 7.57 -6.03 -25.02
CA GLY A 231 6.48 -5.32 -25.71
C GLY A 231 6.56 -3.81 -25.49
N CYS A 232 6.84 -3.37 -24.26
CA CYS A 232 7.04 -1.97 -23.92
C CYS A 232 8.23 -1.37 -24.70
N ALA A 233 9.39 -2.01 -24.70
CA ALA A 233 10.57 -1.56 -25.42
C ALA A 233 10.35 -1.48 -26.96
N ARG A 234 9.67 -2.47 -27.54
CA ARG A 234 9.30 -2.47 -28.97
C ARG A 234 8.34 -1.32 -29.32
N LEU A 235 7.39 -1.05 -28.43
CA LEU A 235 6.41 0.01 -28.61
C LEU A 235 7.07 1.39 -28.51
N THR A 236 7.96 1.60 -27.56
CA THR A 236 8.74 2.84 -27.42
C THR A 236 9.49 3.14 -28.71
N ARG A 237 10.27 2.18 -29.25
CA ARG A 237 10.98 2.35 -30.53
C ARG A 237 10.05 2.63 -31.70
N ALA A 238 8.86 2.03 -31.74
CA ALA A 238 7.90 2.28 -32.81
C ALA A 238 7.26 3.68 -32.75
N LEU A 239 7.26 4.31 -31.59
CA LEU A 239 6.68 5.64 -31.38
C LEU A 239 7.73 6.77 -31.48
N GLU A 240 9.03 6.51 -31.36
CA GLU A 240 10.11 7.50 -31.51
C GLU A 240 10.02 8.36 -32.78
N PRO A 241 9.69 7.80 -33.96
CA PRO A 241 9.62 8.61 -35.20
C PRO A 241 8.43 9.61 -35.26
N VAL A 242 7.57 9.66 -34.25
CA VAL A 242 6.33 10.44 -34.26
C VAL A 242 6.46 11.75 -33.46
N SER A 243 7.68 12.23 -33.20
CA SER A 243 7.96 13.52 -32.53
C SER A 243 7.37 13.69 -31.12
N TYR A 244 7.23 12.61 -30.36
CA TYR A 244 6.95 12.73 -28.93
C TYR A 244 8.26 12.94 -28.19
N THR A 245 8.48 14.10 -27.63
CA THR A 245 9.74 14.59 -27.07
C THR A 245 10.18 13.89 -25.76
N HIS A 246 9.34 13.08 -25.10
CA HIS A 246 9.67 12.39 -23.86
C HIS A 246 8.96 11.02 -23.77
N LEU A 247 9.51 10.03 -24.47
CA LEU A 247 9.14 8.62 -24.26
C LEU A 247 10.01 8.06 -23.14
N ARG A 248 9.40 7.70 -22.00
CA ARG A 248 10.04 6.93 -20.95
C ARG A 248 9.34 5.58 -20.83
N ALA A 249 10.08 4.50 -21.01
CA ALA A 249 9.63 3.18 -20.58
C ALA A 249 9.86 3.10 -19.05
N HIS A 250 8.78 3.02 -18.27
CA HIS A 250 8.86 2.68 -16.86
C HIS A 250 8.60 1.19 -16.74
N GLU A 251 9.58 0.47 -16.23
CA GLU A 251 9.36 -0.91 -15.78
C GLU A 251 8.56 -0.85 -14.48
N THR A 252 7.32 -1.32 -14.53
CA THR A 252 6.66 -1.76 -13.32
C THR A 252 7.21 -3.15 -13.05
N ASP A 253 7.94 -3.34 -11.97
CA ASP A 253 8.38 -4.65 -11.54
C ASP A 253 7.14 -5.53 -11.32
N SER A 254 6.75 -6.25 -12.36
CA SER A 254 5.85 -7.37 -12.23
C SER A 254 6.70 -8.54 -11.77
N TYR A 255 6.66 -8.83 -10.49
CA TYR A 255 7.10 -10.11 -9.97
C TYR A 255 6.17 -11.18 -10.52
N LEU A 256 6.66 -11.96 -11.48
CA LEU A 256 6.21 -13.31 -11.77
C LEU A 256 7.04 -14.26 -10.92
#